data_01b8bf9df52bd2e10d881c3ba028bf9e
#
_entry.id   01b8bf9df52bd2e10d881c3ba028bf9e
#
_cell.length_a   1.000
_cell.length_b   1.000
_cell.length_c   1.000
_cell.angle_alpha   90.00
_cell.angle_beta   90.00
_cell.angle_gamma   90.00
#
_symmetry.space_group_name_H-M   'P 1'
#
loop_
_entity.id
_entity.type
_entity.pdbx_description
1 polymer ?
#
loop_
_entity_poly.entity_id
_entity_poly.type
_entity_poly.pdbx_seq_one_letter_code
_entity_poly.pdbx_strand_id
1 'polypeptide(L)'
;DLRMSRGLGDVYKRQILYSIFKLVPNIKPLPDTGFRGQFKFLKSLAPWLLIMAVIMGNGGIFCWYSYVNPLLVKVSGILPGYISLVMVLAGAGMCIGNYLGGKLSDKFSPSSVAALTQLIACVALLLIFFFSSNAFASVVLMCVCTGCLFAVSAPQQVLLIDNAKGGEMLGASFSQISFNLGNAIGAFVGGLPVTCGLTYNYTAVPGACFAFLGFCMLFYFYKRYVRVKKA
;
A
#
# COMPACT_ATOMS: atom_id res chain seq x y z
N ASP A 1 9.64 -36.97 -2.31
CA ASP A 1 8.49 -36.03 -2.42
C ASP A 1 8.78 -34.74 -3.22
N LEU A 2 10.06 -34.43 -3.45
CA LEU A 2 10.45 -33.29 -4.33
C LEU A 2 10.07 -33.48 -5.80
N ARG A 3 9.93 -34.72 -6.28
CA ARG A 3 9.50 -35.01 -7.66
C ARG A 3 8.00 -34.77 -7.86
N MET A 4 7.19 -35.05 -6.84
CA MET A 4 5.74 -34.86 -6.90
C MET A 4 5.37 -33.36 -6.85
N SER A 5 6.08 -32.55 -6.07
CA SER A 5 5.88 -31.09 -6.03
C SER A 5 6.29 -30.40 -7.33
N ARG A 6 7.35 -30.89 -8.01
CA ARG A 6 7.74 -30.39 -9.35
C ARG A 6 6.71 -30.72 -10.42
N GLY A 7 6.16 -31.95 -10.41
CA GLY A 7 5.11 -32.36 -11.37
C GLY A 7 3.82 -31.55 -11.24
N LEU A 8 3.37 -31.27 -10.00
CA LEU A 8 2.22 -30.39 -9.74
C LEU A 8 2.45 -28.97 -10.23
N GLY A 9 3.64 -28.39 -9.95
CA GLY A 9 4.01 -27.08 -10.43
C GLY A 9 3.98 -26.95 -11.96
N ASP A 10 4.39 -27.97 -12.68
CA ASP A 10 4.39 -27.98 -14.16
C ASP A 10 2.98 -28.15 -14.73
N VAL A 11 2.09 -28.90 -14.07
CA VAL A 11 0.67 -29.00 -14.45
C VAL A 11 -0.01 -27.64 -14.29
N TYR A 12 0.18 -26.96 -13.15
CA TYR A 12 -0.39 -25.61 -12.94
C TYR A 12 0.15 -24.60 -13.95
N LYS A 13 1.44 -24.62 -14.27
CA LYS A 13 2.02 -23.75 -15.31
C LYS A 13 1.36 -23.99 -16.68
N ARG A 14 1.17 -25.22 -17.08
CA ARG A 14 0.48 -25.57 -18.34
C ARG A 14 -0.98 -25.11 -18.33
N GLN A 15 -1.70 -25.27 -17.20
CA GLN A 15 -3.07 -24.79 -17.06
C GLN A 15 -3.17 -23.28 -17.17
N ILE A 16 -2.25 -22.55 -16.52
CA ILE A 16 -2.17 -21.09 -16.59
C ILE A 16 -1.88 -20.66 -18.03
N LEU A 17 -0.88 -21.25 -18.70
CA LEU A 17 -0.56 -20.95 -20.09
C LEU A 17 -1.75 -21.19 -21.02
N TYR A 18 -2.43 -22.34 -20.88
CA TYR A 18 -3.64 -22.64 -21.66
C TYR A 18 -4.77 -21.63 -21.40
N SER A 19 -4.97 -21.26 -20.14
CA SER A 19 -5.99 -20.27 -19.76
C SER A 19 -5.67 -18.89 -20.33
N ILE A 20 -4.40 -18.46 -20.28
CA ILE A 20 -3.93 -17.20 -20.88
C ILE A 20 -4.19 -17.23 -22.39
N PHE A 21 -3.78 -18.29 -23.07
CA PHE A 21 -3.94 -18.43 -24.52
C PHE A 21 -5.40 -18.41 -24.96
N LYS A 22 -6.30 -19.01 -24.16
CA LYS A 22 -7.72 -19.14 -24.50
C LYS A 22 -8.58 -17.94 -24.06
N LEU A 23 -8.24 -17.31 -22.93
CA LEU A 23 -9.08 -16.30 -22.26
C LEU A 23 -8.59 -14.87 -22.46
N VAL A 24 -7.30 -14.67 -22.73
CA VAL A 24 -6.78 -13.31 -22.94
C VAL A 24 -7.04 -12.90 -24.39
N PRO A 25 -7.84 -11.85 -24.62
CA PRO A 25 -8.09 -11.34 -25.95
C PRO A 25 -6.81 -10.81 -26.60
N ASN A 26 -6.68 -10.98 -27.92
CA ASN A 26 -5.58 -10.39 -28.69
C ASN A 26 -5.68 -8.86 -28.65
N ILE A 27 -4.90 -8.23 -27.78
CA ILE A 27 -4.83 -6.78 -27.65
C ILE A 27 -3.73 -6.27 -28.60
N LYS A 28 -4.01 -5.17 -29.31
CA LYS A 28 -2.98 -4.52 -30.11
C LYS A 28 -1.79 -4.14 -29.23
N PRO A 29 -0.55 -4.45 -29.66
CA PRO A 29 0.63 -4.07 -28.91
C PRO A 29 0.66 -2.57 -28.68
N LEU A 30 1.07 -2.15 -27.49
CA LEU A 30 1.31 -0.74 -27.19
C LEU A 30 2.37 -0.19 -28.15
N PRO A 31 2.28 1.09 -28.57
CA PRO A 31 3.28 1.68 -29.44
C PRO A 31 4.67 1.54 -28.84
N ASP A 32 5.61 0.99 -29.61
CA ASP A 32 7.00 0.88 -29.15
C ASP A 32 7.63 2.28 -29.12
N THR A 33 7.77 2.83 -27.93
CA THR A 33 8.39 4.13 -27.68
C THR A 33 9.91 4.03 -27.53
N GLY A 34 10.46 2.81 -27.63
CA GLY A 34 11.86 2.51 -27.33
C GLY A 34 12.19 2.72 -25.85
N PHE A 35 13.32 2.17 -25.41
CA PHE A 35 13.73 2.20 -23.99
C PHE A 35 13.77 3.62 -23.40
N ARG A 36 14.34 4.59 -24.11
CA ARG A 36 14.40 5.99 -23.67
C ARG A 36 13.05 6.69 -23.68
N GLY A 37 12.16 6.30 -24.59
CA GLY A 37 10.81 6.86 -24.70
C GLY A 37 9.94 6.52 -23.51
N GLN A 38 10.10 5.33 -22.95
CA GLN A 38 9.36 4.85 -21.78
C GLN A 38 9.59 5.70 -20.51
N PHE A 39 10.74 6.38 -20.38
CA PHE A 39 11.04 7.27 -19.25
C PHE A 39 10.55 8.72 -19.43
N LYS A 40 9.94 9.05 -20.56
CA LYS A 40 9.46 10.42 -20.81
C LYS A 40 8.46 10.93 -19.77
N PHE A 41 7.64 10.03 -19.20
CA PHE A 41 6.66 10.42 -18.18
C PHE A 41 7.30 11.00 -16.92
N LEU A 42 8.53 10.60 -16.56
CA LEU A 42 9.26 11.15 -15.42
C LEU A 42 9.70 12.61 -15.60
N LYS A 43 9.56 13.21 -16.81
CA LYS A 43 9.81 14.63 -17.03
C LYS A 43 8.71 15.53 -16.48
N SER A 44 7.53 14.99 -16.18
CA SER A 44 6.41 15.73 -15.60
C SER A 44 6.38 15.61 -14.08
N LEU A 45 5.77 16.60 -13.41
CA LEU A 45 5.68 16.62 -11.94
C LEU A 45 4.67 15.58 -11.41
N ALA A 46 3.64 15.26 -12.18
CA ALA A 46 2.55 14.40 -11.74
C ALA A 46 3.00 12.99 -11.28
N PRO A 47 3.81 12.21 -12.05
CA PRO A 47 4.34 10.94 -11.60
C PRO A 47 5.18 11.03 -10.34
N TRP A 48 6.00 12.07 -10.19
CA TRP A 48 6.83 12.25 -9.00
C TRP A 48 5.99 12.50 -7.74
N LEU A 49 4.93 13.31 -7.86
CA LEU A 49 3.98 13.48 -6.75
C LEU A 49 3.33 12.16 -6.34
N LEU A 50 2.96 11.33 -7.31
CA LEU A 50 2.36 10.02 -7.04
C LEU A 50 3.38 9.04 -6.44
N ILE A 51 4.60 8.97 -6.99
CA ILE A 51 5.71 8.16 -6.45
C ILE A 51 5.98 8.52 -4.98
N MET A 52 6.15 9.81 -4.70
CA MET A 52 6.40 10.27 -3.34
C MET A 52 5.21 10.05 -2.41
N ALA A 53 3.98 10.19 -2.91
CA ALA A 53 2.77 9.89 -2.15
C ALA A 53 2.68 8.40 -1.79
N VAL A 54 3.08 7.50 -2.70
CA VAL A 54 3.18 6.06 -2.43
C VAL A 54 4.24 5.77 -1.38
N ILE A 55 5.46 6.32 -1.54
CA ILE A 55 6.57 6.12 -0.59
C ILE A 55 6.17 6.59 0.81
N MET A 56 5.66 7.82 0.93
CA MET A 56 5.26 8.38 2.22
C MET A 56 4.05 7.65 2.80
N GLY A 57 3.02 7.41 1.99
CA GLY A 57 1.79 6.77 2.43
C GLY A 57 2.00 5.37 2.98
N ASN A 58 2.66 4.51 2.22
CA ASN A 58 2.96 3.14 2.65
C ASN A 58 4.02 3.11 3.74
N GLY A 59 5.07 3.92 3.62
CA GLY A 59 6.08 4.08 4.64
C GLY A 59 5.47 4.45 5.99
N GLY A 60 4.45 5.32 5.99
CA GLY A 60 3.72 5.70 7.19
C GLY A 60 3.12 4.51 7.94
N ILE A 61 2.42 3.64 7.24
CA ILE A 61 1.83 2.43 7.85
C ILE A 61 2.93 1.46 8.27
N PHE A 62 4.00 1.32 7.48
CA PHE A 62 5.11 0.41 7.79
C PHE A 62 5.99 0.89 8.95
N CYS A 63 6.03 2.18 9.29
CA CYS A 63 6.65 2.66 10.53
C CYS A 63 6.12 1.93 11.76
N TRP A 64 4.81 1.70 11.80
CA TRP A 64 4.15 1.00 12.89
C TRP A 64 4.06 -0.51 12.62
N TYR A 65 3.69 -0.95 11.40
CA TYR A 65 3.42 -2.35 11.09
C TYR A 65 4.62 -3.25 11.31
N SER A 66 5.83 -2.77 11.05
CA SER A 66 7.08 -3.52 11.29
C SER A 66 7.29 -3.86 12.78
N TYR A 67 6.66 -3.12 13.68
CA TYR A 67 6.77 -3.28 15.13
C TYR A 67 5.45 -3.72 15.77
N VAL A 68 4.47 -4.16 14.98
CA VAL A 68 3.13 -4.51 15.46
C VAL A 68 3.17 -5.69 16.46
N ASN A 69 3.98 -6.72 16.20
CA ASN A 69 4.07 -7.87 17.10
C ASN A 69 4.58 -7.49 18.51
N PRO A 70 5.76 -6.87 18.67
CA PRO A 70 6.20 -6.41 19.99
C PRO A 70 5.25 -5.36 20.61
N LEU A 71 4.56 -4.53 19.84
CA LEU A 71 3.55 -3.63 20.36
C LEU A 71 2.38 -4.41 20.98
N LEU A 72 1.81 -5.38 20.27
CA LEU A 72 0.69 -6.18 20.75
C LEU A 72 1.02 -6.97 22.02
N VAL A 73 2.24 -7.53 22.11
CA VAL A 73 2.66 -8.30 23.28
C VAL A 73 3.06 -7.40 24.45
N LYS A 74 3.91 -6.39 24.22
CA LYS A 74 4.54 -5.62 25.30
C LYS A 74 3.74 -4.39 25.74
N VAL A 75 2.91 -3.82 24.86
CA VAL A 75 2.10 -2.62 25.14
C VAL A 75 0.65 -2.97 25.34
N SER A 76 0.08 -3.77 24.42
CA SER A 76 -1.34 -4.16 24.50
C SER A 76 -1.61 -5.33 25.43
N GLY A 77 -0.57 -6.05 25.92
CA GLY A 77 -0.68 -7.15 26.84
C GLY A 77 -1.32 -8.43 26.26
N ILE A 78 -1.32 -8.58 24.94
CA ILE A 78 -1.84 -9.79 24.29
C ILE A 78 -0.88 -10.94 24.51
N LEU A 79 -1.40 -12.07 24.99
CA LEU A 79 -0.60 -13.28 25.23
C LEU A 79 0.01 -13.80 23.90
N PRO A 80 1.28 -14.20 23.88
CA PRO A 80 1.95 -14.65 22.65
C PRO A 80 1.21 -15.75 21.88
N GLY A 81 0.49 -16.62 22.57
CA GLY A 81 -0.29 -17.69 21.95
C GLY A 81 -1.46 -17.20 21.06
N TYR A 82 -1.95 -16.00 21.27
CA TYR A 82 -3.03 -15.43 20.46
C TYR A 82 -2.55 -14.57 19.28
N ILE A 83 -1.25 -14.30 19.18
CA ILE A 83 -0.71 -13.42 18.13
C ILE A 83 -1.02 -13.96 16.73
N SER A 84 -0.92 -15.28 16.52
CA SER A 84 -1.26 -15.88 15.23
C SER A 84 -2.72 -15.62 14.84
N LEU A 85 -3.66 -15.72 15.78
CA LEU A 85 -5.07 -15.42 15.54
C LEU A 85 -5.28 -13.93 15.20
N VAL A 86 -4.61 -13.05 15.95
CA VAL A 86 -4.67 -11.59 15.73
C VAL A 86 -4.10 -11.24 14.34
N MET A 87 -3.03 -11.91 13.89
CA MET A 87 -2.50 -11.72 12.54
C MET A 87 -3.45 -12.20 11.44
N VAL A 88 -4.25 -13.25 11.69
CA VAL A 88 -5.31 -13.67 10.77
C VAL A 88 -6.38 -12.59 10.65
N LEU A 89 -6.76 -11.93 11.75
CA LEU A 89 -7.69 -10.78 11.70
C LEU A 89 -7.11 -9.60 10.92
N ALA A 90 -5.81 -9.31 11.06
CA ALA A 90 -5.13 -8.33 10.22
C ALA A 90 -5.22 -8.68 8.74
N GLY A 91 -4.98 -9.96 8.38
CA GLY A 91 -5.13 -10.46 7.02
C GLY A 91 -6.56 -10.32 6.49
N ALA A 92 -7.57 -10.57 7.30
CA ALA A 92 -8.98 -10.32 6.95
C ALA A 92 -9.21 -8.82 6.67
N GLY A 93 -8.65 -7.93 7.50
CA GLY A 93 -8.66 -6.50 7.27
C GLY A 93 -8.04 -6.12 5.92
N MET A 94 -6.88 -6.71 5.56
CA MET A 94 -6.23 -6.51 4.27
C MET A 94 -7.11 -6.95 3.10
N CYS A 95 -7.76 -8.11 3.18
CA CYS A 95 -8.67 -8.61 2.15
C CYS A 95 -9.87 -7.68 1.94
N ILE A 96 -10.52 -7.26 3.03
CA ILE A 96 -11.64 -6.33 2.99
C ILE A 96 -11.19 -4.99 2.42
N GLY A 97 -10.06 -4.47 2.88
CA GLY A 97 -9.48 -3.21 2.39
C GLY A 97 -9.21 -3.25 0.90
N ASN A 98 -8.55 -4.29 0.41
CA ASN A 98 -8.25 -4.47 -1.01
C ASN A 98 -9.52 -4.48 -1.89
N TYR A 99 -10.53 -5.25 -1.46
CA TYR A 99 -11.83 -5.31 -2.15
C TYR A 99 -12.53 -3.95 -2.17
N LEU A 100 -12.60 -3.28 -1.02
CA LEU A 100 -13.24 -1.97 -0.92
C LEU A 100 -12.49 -0.89 -1.70
N GLY A 101 -11.15 -0.90 -1.63
CA GLY A 101 -10.30 0.04 -2.36
C GLY A 101 -10.48 -0.06 -3.88
N GLY A 102 -10.51 -1.28 -4.43
CA GLY A 102 -10.81 -1.52 -5.84
C GLY A 102 -12.21 -1.03 -6.21
N LYS A 103 -13.23 -1.52 -5.52
CA LYS A 103 -14.64 -1.17 -5.79
C LYS A 103 -14.93 0.33 -5.67
N LEU A 104 -14.36 1.00 -4.67
CA LEU A 104 -14.52 2.44 -4.51
C LEU A 104 -13.76 3.22 -5.60
N SER A 105 -12.60 2.72 -6.03
CA SER A 105 -11.82 3.33 -7.12
C SER A 105 -12.54 3.25 -8.46
N ASP A 106 -13.31 2.18 -8.70
CA ASP A 106 -14.15 2.07 -9.92
C ASP A 106 -15.33 3.02 -9.89
N LYS A 107 -15.90 3.27 -8.70
CA LYS A 107 -17.08 4.13 -8.53
C LYS A 107 -16.72 5.62 -8.44
N PHE A 108 -15.60 5.93 -7.81
CA PHE A 108 -15.13 7.28 -7.56
C PHE A 108 -13.78 7.51 -8.26
N SER A 109 -13.27 8.74 -8.20
CA SER A 109 -11.92 9.02 -8.71
C SER A 109 -10.85 8.28 -7.88
N PRO A 110 -9.92 7.53 -8.52
CA PRO A 110 -8.84 6.84 -7.80
C PRO A 110 -8.04 7.75 -6.87
N SER A 111 -7.82 9.01 -7.28
CA SER A 111 -7.10 9.99 -6.45
C SER A 111 -7.86 10.41 -5.19
N SER A 112 -9.20 10.52 -5.27
CA SER A 112 -10.03 10.82 -4.08
C SER A 112 -10.04 9.66 -3.11
N VAL A 113 -10.18 8.43 -3.62
CA VAL A 113 -10.18 7.21 -2.80
C VAL A 113 -8.83 7.05 -2.12
N ALA A 114 -7.73 7.19 -2.88
CA ALA A 114 -6.38 7.11 -2.31
C ALA A 114 -6.13 8.17 -1.22
N ALA A 115 -6.53 9.43 -1.46
CA ALA A 115 -6.38 10.50 -0.48
C ALA A 115 -7.20 10.23 0.79
N LEU A 116 -8.47 9.86 0.64
CA LEU A 116 -9.34 9.57 1.80
C LEU A 116 -8.81 8.38 2.62
N THR A 117 -8.43 7.30 1.95
CA THR A 117 -7.85 6.12 2.60
C THR A 117 -6.57 6.47 3.36
N GLN A 118 -5.72 7.32 2.79
CA GLN A 118 -4.49 7.77 3.42
C GLN A 118 -4.76 8.65 4.66
N LEU A 119 -5.81 9.47 4.62
CA LEU A 119 -6.23 10.25 5.78
C LEU A 119 -6.77 9.35 6.89
N ILE A 120 -7.57 8.34 6.55
CA ILE A 120 -8.06 7.34 7.52
C ILE A 120 -6.88 6.61 8.16
N ALA A 121 -5.87 6.21 7.39
CA ALA A 121 -4.67 5.57 7.91
C ALA A 121 -3.90 6.49 8.88
N CYS A 122 -3.76 7.78 8.55
CA CYS A 122 -3.14 8.77 9.45
C CYS A 122 -3.88 8.87 10.78
N VAL A 123 -5.21 9.00 10.74
CA VAL A 123 -6.04 9.06 11.96
C VAL A 123 -5.93 7.75 12.76
N ALA A 124 -5.99 6.60 12.10
CA ALA A 124 -5.86 5.30 12.76
C ALA A 124 -4.49 5.13 13.45
N LEU A 125 -3.40 5.60 12.83
CA LEU A 125 -2.06 5.60 13.43
C LEU A 125 -1.99 6.50 14.67
N LEU A 126 -2.60 7.68 14.62
CA LEU A 126 -2.70 8.56 15.81
C LEU A 126 -3.51 7.89 16.92
N LEU A 127 -4.62 7.24 16.59
CA LEU A 127 -5.42 6.51 17.58
C LEU A 127 -4.65 5.30 18.16
N ILE A 128 -3.84 4.61 17.37
CA ILE A 128 -2.95 3.56 17.88
C ILE A 128 -1.97 4.13 18.92
N PHE A 129 -1.38 5.29 18.66
CA PHE A 129 -0.48 5.91 19.62
C PHE A 129 -1.14 6.10 21.00
N PHE A 130 -2.39 6.59 21.04
CA PHE A 130 -3.09 6.86 22.30
C PHE A 130 -3.75 5.64 22.94
N PHE A 131 -4.25 4.70 22.13
CA PHE A 131 -5.12 3.61 22.62
C PHE A 131 -4.45 2.23 22.56
N SER A 132 -3.18 2.13 22.20
CA SER A 132 -2.48 0.83 22.09
C SER A 132 -2.37 0.05 23.40
N SER A 133 -2.56 0.68 24.56
CA SER A 133 -2.60 -0.04 25.85
C SER A 133 -3.84 -0.91 26.01
N ASN A 134 -4.90 -0.65 25.24
CA ASN A 134 -6.10 -1.48 25.24
C ASN A 134 -6.01 -2.53 24.12
N ALA A 135 -6.02 -3.82 24.50
CA ALA A 135 -5.89 -4.93 23.57
C ALA A 135 -6.96 -4.93 22.46
N PHE A 136 -8.22 -4.68 22.83
CA PHE A 136 -9.32 -4.65 21.86
C PHE A 136 -9.15 -3.49 20.85
N ALA A 137 -8.88 -2.28 21.35
CA ALA A 137 -8.65 -1.11 20.51
C ALA A 137 -7.47 -1.33 19.57
N SER A 138 -6.37 -1.91 20.06
CA SER A 138 -5.18 -2.23 19.25
C SER A 138 -5.50 -3.18 18.10
N VAL A 139 -6.27 -4.24 18.34
CA VAL A 139 -6.65 -5.20 17.29
C VAL A 139 -7.56 -4.56 16.25
N VAL A 140 -8.58 -3.80 16.68
CA VAL A 140 -9.50 -3.10 15.76
C VAL A 140 -8.72 -2.08 14.90
N LEU A 141 -7.91 -1.23 15.52
CA LEU A 141 -7.13 -0.23 14.81
C LEU A 141 -6.08 -0.86 13.88
N MET A 142 -5.50 -2.00 14.27
CA MET A 142 -4.62 -2.78 13.42
C MET A 142 -5.36 -3.25 12.16
N CYS A 143 -6.57 -3.79 12.28
CA CYS A 143 -7.37 -4.21 11.14
C CYS A 143 -7.71 -3.02 10.21
N VAL A 144 -7.99 -1.85 10.79
CA VAL A 144 -8.23 -0.62 10.01
C VAL A 144 -6.96 -0.18 9.27
N CYS A 145 -5.81 -0.10 9.95
CA CYS A 145 -4.54 0.30 9.32
C CYS A 145 -4.13 -0.65 8.21
N THR A 146 -4.18 -1.96 8.45
CA THR A 146 -3.84 -2.97 7.44
C THR A 146 -4.83 -2.98 6.28
N GLY A 147 -6.10 -2.75 6.57
CA GLY A 147 -7.14 -2.52 5.57
C GLY A 147 -6.84 -1.30 4.70
N CYS A 148 -6.46 -0.17 5.29
CA CYS A 148 -6.07 1.03 4.56
C CYS A 148 -4.83 0.81 3.68
N LEU A 149 -3.83 0.05 4.17
CA LEU A 149 -2.62 -0.27 3.41
C LEU A 149 -2.96 -0.94 2.07
N PHE A 150 -3.88 -1.88 2.08
CA PHE A 150 -4.30 -2.59 0.87
C PHE A 150 -5.38 -1.85 0.08
N ALA A 151 -6.25 -1.08 0.74
CA ALA A 151 -7.26 -0.28 0.05
C ALA A 151 -6.65 0.84 -0.81
N VAL A 152 -5.51 1.40 -0.40
CA VAL A 152 -4.83 2.46 -1.14
C VAL A 152 -3.98 1.94 -2.30
N SER A 153 -3.59 0.66 -2.30
CA SER A 153 -2.64 0.10 -3.27
C SER A 153 -3.17 0.12 -4.70
N ALA A 154 -4.39 -0.39 -4.94
CA ALA A 154 -4.98 -0.45 -6.26
C ALA A 154 -5.18 0.95 -6.90
N PRO A 155 -5.83 1.94 -6.22
CA PRO A 155 -5.96 3.28 -6.77
C PRO A 155 -4.63 3.98 -7.02
N GLN A 156 -3.62 3.81 -6.18
CA GLN A 156 -2.29 4.38 -6.41
C GLN A 156 -1.60 3.77 -7.64
N GLN A 157 -1.72 2.47 -7.84
CA GLN A 157 -1.18 1.78 -9.01
C GLN A 157 -1.83 2.27 -10.31
N VAL A 158 -3.17 2.38 -10.33
CA VAL A 158 -3.91 2.92 -11.47
C VAL A 158 -3.46 4.35 -11.78
N LEU A 159 -3.36 5.22 -10.77
CA LEU A 159 -2.89 6.59 -10.96
C LEU A 159 -1.50 6.67 -11.58
N LEU A 160 -0.57 5.82 -11.17
CA LEU A 160 0.79 5.81 -11.73
C LEU A 160 0.80 5.32 -13.17
N ILE A 161 0.04 4.27 -13.49
CA ILE A 161 -0.08 3.74 -14.86
C ILE A 161 -0.70 4.81 -15.78
N ASP A 162 -1.81 5.43 -15.37
CA ASP A 162 -2.52 6.45 -16.17
C ASP A 162 -1.67 7.70 -16.43
N ASN A 163 -0.75 8.02 -15.54
CA ASN A 163 0.16 9.16 -15.69
C ASN A 163 1.50 8.79 -16.32
N ALA A 164 1.72 7.52 -16.69
CA ALA A 164 2.92 7.01 -17.34
C ALA A 164 2.72 6.75 -18.84
N LYS A 165 2.06 7.68 -19.56
CA LYS A 165 1.74 7.51 -20.98
C LYS A 165 2.98 7.19 -21.82
N GLY A 166 2.91 6.09 -22.57
CA GLY A 166 4.01 5.54 -23.37
C GLY A 166 5.07 4.79 -22.57
N GLY A 167 4.82 4.58 -21.28
CA GLY A 167 5.65 3.82 -20.35
C GLY A 167 4.80 3.14 -19.26
N GLU A 168 3.60 2.66 -19.61
CA GLU A 168 2.60 2.10 -18.66
C GLU A 168 3.17 0.94 -17.83
N MET A 169 3.97 0.06 -18.47
CA MET A 169 4.66 -1.02 -17.76
C MET A 169 5.69 -0.50 -16.74
N LEU A 170 6.40 0.58 -17.09
CA LEU A 170 7.30 1.25 -16.14
C LEU A 170 6.51 1.94 -15.03
N GLY A 171 5.37 2.54 -15.32
CA GLY A 171 4.47 3.12 -14.32
C GLY A 171 4.06 2.09 -13.26
N ALA A 172 3.66 0.88 -13.70
CA ALA A 172 3.37 -0.23 -12.80
C ALA A 172 4.60 -0.67 -11.98
N SER A 173 5.78 -0.75 -12.62
CA SER A 173 7.03 -1.12 -11.95
C SER A 173 7.45 -0.06 -10.92
N PHE A 174 7.35 1.23 -11.26
CA PHE A 174 7.62 2.33 -10.32
C PHE A 174 6.65 2.34 -9.14
N SER A 175 5.39 1.95 -9.33
CA SER A 175 4.46 1.75 -8.22
C SER A 175 5.02 0.73 -7.24
N GLN A 176 5.44 -0.44 -7.72
CA GLN A 176 5.98 -1.52 -6.87
C GLN A 176 7.31 -1.14 -6.20
N ILE A 177 8.20 -0.44 -6.93
CA ILE A 177 9.45 0.09 -6.37
C ILE A 177 9.13 1.08 -5.24
N SER A 178 8.19 1.99 -5.45
CA SER A 178 7.79 2.98 -4.46
C SER A 178 7.20 2.35 -3.21
N PHE A 179 6.38 1.31 -3.36
CA PHE A 179 5.87 0.51 -2.24
C PHE A 179 7.01 -0.07 -1.40
N ASN A 180 7.93 -0.78 -2.05
CA ASN A 180 9.02 -1.44 -1.33
C ASN A 180 9.98 -0.44 -0.69
N LEU A 181 10.28 0.67 -1.37
CA LEU A 181 11.10 1.74 -0.83
C LEU A 181 10.42 2.42 0.37
N GLY A 182 9.11 2.69 0.27
CA GLY A 182 8.31 3.21 1.37
C GLY A 182 8.34 2.27 2.58
N ASN A 183 8.15 0.97 2.35
CA ASN A 183 8.19 -0.04 3.41
C ASN A 183 9.55 -0.07 4.11
N ALA A 184 10.65 -0.03 3.36
CA ALA A 184 12.01 -0.03 3.91
C ALA A 184 12.29 1.24 4.72
N ILE A 185 11.99 2.41 4.17
CA ILE A 185 12.15 3.70 4.87
C ILE A 185 11.25 3.74 6.11
N GLY A 186 9.99 3.29 5.98
CA GLY A 186 9.04 3.23 7.08
C GLY A 186 9.53 2.36 8.23
N ALA A 187 9.97 1.13 7.93
CA ALA A 187 10.53 0.22 8.94
C ALA A 187 11.75 0.82 9.67
N PHE A 188 12.63 1.48 8.93
CA PHE A 188 13.79 2.15 9.50
C PHE A 188 13.39 3.32 10.41
N VAL A 189 12.58 4.25 9.90
CA VAL A 189 12.15 5.45 10.65
C VAL A 189 11.28 5.08 11.85
N GLY A 190 10.41 4.07 11.71
CA GLY A 190 9.61 3.55 12.81
C GLY A 190 10.45 2.91 13.93
N GLY A 191 11.66 2.43 13.63
CA GLY A 191 12.59 1.91 14.62
C GLY A 191 13.29 2.98 15.46
N LEU A 192 13.43 4.20 14.96
CA LEU A 192 14.16 5.27 15.65
C LEU A 192 13.63 5.57 17.07
N PRO A 193 12.31 5.72 17.31
CA PRO A 193 11.80 5.87 18.67
C PRO A 193 12.20 4.72 19.60
N VAL A 194 12.17 3.49 19.07
CA VAL A 194 12.51 2.28 19.87
C VAL A 194 13.99 2.25 20.22
N THR A 195 14.88 2.64 19.31
CA THR A 195 16.33 2.75 19.60
C THR A 195 16.63 3.84 20.62
N CYS A 196 15.77 4.88 20.71
CA CYS A 196 15.84 5.91 21.74
C CYS A 196 15.23 5.47 23.10
N GLY A 197 14.86 4.20 23.26
CA GLY A 197 14.29 3.66 24.50
C GLY A 197 12.80 3.94 24.72
N LEU A 198 12.11 4.49 23.71
CA LEU A 198 10.65 4.72 23.77
C LEU A 198 9.87 3.43 23.55
N THR A 199 8.65 3.40 24.04
CA THR A 199 7.75 2.26 23.87
C THR A 199 7.26 2.10 22.42
N TYR A 200 6.83 0.89 22.04
CA TYR A 200 6.49 0.57 20.64
C TYR A 200 5.32 1.36 20.06
N ASN A 201 4.45 1.94 20.88
CA ASN A 201 3.38 2.84 20.40
C ASN A 201 3.92 4.11 19.74
N TYR A 202 5.12 4.58 20.14
CA TYR A 202 5.75 5.75 19.50
C TYR A 202 6.13 5.52 18.04
N THR A 203 6.20 4.28 17.56
CA THR A 203 6.41 3.98 16.14
C THR A 203 5.27 4.49 15.24
N ALA A 204 4.08 4.65 15.81
CA ALA A 204 2.92 5.20 15.09
C ALA A 204 3.02 6.71 14.82
N VAL A 205 3.81 7.46 15.60
CA VAL A 205 3.94 8.92 15.46
C VAL A 205 4.61 9.30 14.14
N PRO A 206 5.85 8.87 13.83
CA PRO A 206 6.44 9.13 12.52
C PRO A 206 5.59 8.52 11.40
N GLY A 207 4.92 7.39 11.66
CA GLY A 207 3.97 6.79 10.74
C GLY A 207 2.82 7.72 10.36
N ALA A 208 2.21 8.36 11.35
CA ALA A 208 1.14 9.34 11.12
C ALA A 208 1.64 10.57 10.35
N CYS A 209 2.84 11.07 10.65
CA CYS A 209 3.45 12.17 9.89
C CYS A 209 3.65 11.81 8.42
N PHE A 210 4.18 10.62 8.13
CA PHE A 210 4.38 10.13 6.77
C PHE A 210 3.05 9.94 6.05
N ALA A 211 2.06 9.32 6.70
CA ALA A 211 0.73 9.13 6.15
C ALA A 211 0.06 10.47 5.83
N PHE A 212 0.22 11.48 6.68
CA PHE A 212 -0.30 12.82 6.45
C PHE A 212 0.38 13.51 5.25
N LEU A 213 1.70 13.38 5.11
CA LEU A 213 2.42 13.89 3.93
C LEU A 213 1.92 13.21 2.65
N GLY A 214 1.74 11.88 2.67
CA GLY A 214 1.15 11.14 1.56
C GLY A 214 -0.26 11.63 1.20
N PHE A 215 -1.10 11.87 2.20
CA PHE A 215 -2.42 12.49 2.00
C PHE A 215 -2.32 13.87 1.35
N CYS A 216 -1.46 14.75 1.84
CA CYS A 216 -1.27 16.10 1.28
C CYS A 216 -0.87 16.08 -0.19
N MET A 217 0.05 15.16 -0.56
CA MET A 217 0.49 14.99 -1.95
C MET A 217 -0.63 14.48 -2.85
N LEU A 218 -1.41 13.49 -2.41
CA LEU A 218 -2.57 12.97 -3.16
C LEU A 218 -3.68 14.01 -3.29
N PHE A 219 -3.94 14.77 -2.23
CA PHE A 219 -4.93 15.84 -2.25
C PHE A 219 -4.55 16.99 -3.18
N TYR A 220 -3.27 17.38 -3.18
CA TYR A 220 -2.72 18.37 -4.11
C TYR A 220 -2.83 17.85 -5.55
N PHE A 221 -2.47 16.58 -5.78
CA PHE A 221 -2.62 15.94 -7.09
C PHE A 221 -4.08 15.96 -7.57
N TYR A 222 -5.03 15.59 -6.68
CA TYR A 222 -6.46 15.62 -6.99
C TYR A 222 -6.93 17.02 -7.39
N LYS A 223 -6.59 18.04 -6.62
CA LYS A 223 -6.99 19.43 -6.93
C LYS A 223 -6.42 19.90 -8.27
N ARG A 224 -5.15 19.65 -8.53
CA ARG A 224 -4.44 20.20 -9.69
C ARG A 224 -4.73 19.46 -10.99
N TYR A 225 -4.82 18.13 -10.94
CA TYR A 225 -4.85 17.30 -12.16
C TYR A 225 -6.21 16.66 -12.45
N VAL A 226 -7.06 16.49 -11.46
CA VAL A 226 -8.35 15.80 -11.63
C VAL A 226 -9.51 16.78 -11.62
N ARG A 227 -9.57 17.66 -10.63
CA ARG A 227 -10.69 18.62 -10.52
C ARG A 227 -10.70 19.66 -11.64
N VAL A 228 -9.54 20.15 -12.05
CA VAL A 228 -9.39 21.14 -13.13
C VAL A 228 -9.82 20.57 -14.49
N LYS A 229 -9.70 19.26 -14.72
CA LYS A 229 -10.17 18.62 -15.96
C LYS A 229 -11.70 18.39 -16.03
N LYS A 230 -12.39 18.52 -14.89
CA LYS A 230 -13.86 18.36 -14.81
C LYS A 230 -14.62 19.70 -14.80
N ALA A 231 -13.94 20.81 -14.64
CA ALA A 231 -14.44 22.17 -14.77
C ALA A 231 -14.14 22.72 -16.17
#